data_647d5e3a2070eab8c4691c658d96b56b
#
_entry.id   647d5e3a2070eab8c4691c658d96b56b
#
_cell.length_a   1.000
_cell.length_b   1.000
_cell.length_c   1.000
_cell.angle_alpha   90.00
_cell.angle_beta   90.00
_cell.angle_gamma   90.00
#
_symmetry.space_group_name_H-M   'P 1'
#
loop_
_entity.id
_entity.type
_entity.pdbx_description
1 polymer ?
#
loop_
_entity_poly.entity_id
_entity_poly.type
_entity_poly.pdbx_seq_one_letter_code
_entity_poly.pdbx_strand_id
1 'polypeptide(L)'
;MKRDFASRLLFPLCGMLALTVTSCNKTAKDQPSRHRFIHNNDGSDALLNRWFGGHPAHKADIDRYVDMVAETSKGRTQVTTFMMCSGSDFIYYPSSKYGRYFGDDKNGTMPYADSATKKVWQLGGQSVRNLEAEGTDVIKASLERAKMHGMEAFITYRVNDLHFADSSSGNPATFPDFWIEHPEYWTGDSTQGWHSAQALDFSYPEVRQHKLN
;
A
#
# COMPACT_ATOMS: atom_id res chain seq x y z
N MET A 1 47.36 -79.02 10.53
CA MET A 1 46.65 -79.08 9.24
C MET A 1 46.45 -77.60 8.74
N LYS A 2 47.03 -77.36 7.59
CA LYS A 2 47.16 -76.10 6.88
C LYS A 2 45.80 -75.51 6.49
N ARG A 3 45.65 -74.20 6.50
CA ARG A 3 45.17 -73.46 5.32
C ARG A 3 45.27 -71.93 5.55
N ASP A 4 46.10 -71.35 4.71
CA ASP A 4 46.24 -69.91 4.47
C ASP A 4 44.98 -69.37 3.85
N PHE A 5 44.62 -68.13 4.26
CA PHE A 5 43.75 -67.29 3.44
C PHE A 5 44.26 -65.85 3.42
N ALA A 6 44.81 -65.53 2.27
CA ALA A 6 45.24 -64.19 1.95
C ALA A 6 44.02 -63.23 1.76
N SER A 7 43.90 -62.19 2.57
CA SER A 7 42.93 -61.14 2.38
C SER A 7 43.48 -60.04 1.46
N ARG A 8 42.86 -59.93 0.30
CA ARG A 8 43.11 -58.85 -0.65
C ARG A 8 42.43 -57.58 -0.13
N LEU A 9 43.20 -56.53 0.18
CA LEU A 9 42.71 -55.18 0.41
C LEU A 9 42.34 -54.56 -0.95
N LEU A 10 41.06 -54.35 -1.15
CA LEU A 10 40.49 -53.51 -2.19
C LEU A 10 40.30 -52.08 -1.63
N PHE A 11 41.12 -51.16 -2.06
CA PHE A 11 40.89 -49.72 -1.83
C PHE A 11 39.82 -49.24 -2.80
N PRO A 12 38.74 -48.60 -2.32
CA PRO A 12 37.85 -47.87 -3.21
C PRO A 12 38.48 -46.51 -3.55
N LEU A 13 38.68 -46.31 -4.84
CA LEU A 13 39.05 -45.02 -5.42
C LEU A 13 37.90 -44.05 -5.24
N CYS A 14 38.01 -43.13 -4.26
CA CYS A 14 37.04 -42.07 -4.04
C CYS A 14 37.30 -41.00 -5.10
N GLY A 15 36.54 -41.06 -6.21
CA GLY A 15 36.55 -40.03 -7.22
C GLY A 15 35.91 -38.74 -6.66
N MET A 16 36.76 -37.73 -6.37
CA MET A 16 36.29 -36.36 -6.08
C MET A 16 35.73 -35.76 -7.38
N LEU A 17 34.39 -35.74 -7.48
CA LEU A 17 33.70 -34.98 -8.50
C LEU A 17 33.73 -33.51 -8.07
N ALA A 18 34.65 -32.74 -8.59
CA ALA A 18 34.68 -31.29 -8.39
C ALA A 18 33.53 -30.66 -9.17
N LEU A 19 32.43 -30.36 -8.46
CA LEU A 19 31.35 -29.52 -8.97
C LEU A 19 31.87 -28.08 -9.03
N THR A 20 32.35 -27.66 -10.19
CA THR A 20 32.57 -26.24 -10.48
C THR A 20 31.22 -25.53 -10.56
N VAL A 21 30.79 -24.92 -9.48
CA VAL A 21 29.67 -23.98 -9.48
C VAL A 21 30.18 -22.73 -10.21
N THR A 22 29.90 -22.64 -11.50
CA THR A 22 30.07 -21.40 -12.25
C THR A 22 29.00 -20.42 -11.78
N SER A 23 29.33 -19.64 -10.74
CA SER A 23 28.55 -18.51 -10.34
C SER A 23 28.57 -17.48 -11.48
N CYS A 24 27.52 -17.44 -12.27
CA CYS A 24 27.28 -16.32 -13.18
C CYS A 24 27.03 -15.06 -12.34
N ASN A 25 28.10 -14.43 -11.88
CA ASN A 25 28.06 -13.04 -11.43
C ASN A 25 27.74 -12.15 -12.65
N LYS A 26 26.47 -12.03 -13.02
CA LYS A 26 26.02 -10.89 -13.83
C LYS A 26 26.25 -9.66 -12.97
N THR A 27 27.36 -8.99 -13.24
CA THR A 27 27.63 -7.68 -12.64
C THR A 27 26.47 -6.76 -12.96
N ALA A 28 25.97 -6.04 -11.95
CA ALA A 28 24.83 -5.11 -12.03
C ALA A 28 25.02 -3.95 -13.04
N LYS A 29 26.10 -3.96 -13.83
CA LYS A 29 26.45 -2.90 -14.78
C LYS A 29 25.84 -3.01 -16.17
N ASP A 30 25.22 -4.15 -16.52
CA ASP A 30 24.71 -4.39 -17.89
C ASP A 30 23.18 -4.49 -17.99
N GLN A 31 22.43 -4.06 -16.97
CA GLN A 31 21.01 -3.87 -17.15
C GLN A 31 20.81 -2.50 -17.85
N PRO A 32 20.24 -2.49 -19.07
CA PRO A 32 19.86 -1.22 -19.68
C PRO A 32 18.96 -0.48 -18.71
N SER A 33 19.21 0.83 -18.54
CA SER A 33 18.37 1.69 -17.69
C SER A 33 16.93 1.55 -18.17
N ARG A 34 16.12 0.76 -17.46
CA ARG A 34 14.69 0.65 -17.77
C ARG A 34 14.06 1.99 -17.44
N HIS A 35 13.63 2.72 -18.44
CA HIS A 35 12.76 3.85 -18.21
C HIS A 35 11.50 3.34 -17.52
N ARG A 36 11.21 3.87 -16.33
CA ARG A 36 10.00 3.55 -15.60
C ARG A 36 8.90 4.50 -16.03
N PHE A 37 7.77 3.93 -16.42
CA PHE A 37 6.52 4.66 -16.56
C PHE A 37 5.66 4.30 -15.36
N ILE A 38 5.50 5.28 -14.47
CA ILE A 38 4.90 5.06 -13.17
C ILE A 38 3.44 5.50 -13.21
N HIS A 39 2.55 4.59 -12.81
CA HIS A 39 1.19 4.93 -12.43
C HIS A 39 1.13 4.96 -10.91
N ASN A 40 0.88 6.14 -10.35
CA ASN A 40 0.70 6.32 -8.90
C ASN A 40 -0.77 6.60 -8.61
N ASN A 41 -1.41 5.74 -7.82
CA ASN A 41 -2.80 5.88 -7.41
C ASN A 41 -2.91 6.32 -5.95
N ASP A 42 -3.82 7.24 -5.68
CA ASP A 42 -4.09 7.76 -4.34
C ASP A 42 -4.84 6.78 -3.42
N GLY A 43 -5.31 5.65 -3.95
CA GLY A 43 -5.99 4.59 -3.21
C GLY A 43 -7.48 4.84 -3.00
N SER A 44 -7.90 6.03 -2.61
CA SER A 44 -9.31 6.35 -2.35
C SER A 44 -10.21 6.16 -3.58
N ASP A 45 -9.73 6.48 -4.78
CA ASP A 45 -10.49 6.31 -6.00
C ASP A 45 -10.85 4.85 -6.29
N ALA A 46 -9.94 3.91 -5.99
CA ALA A 46 -10.20 2.48 -6.12
C ALA A 46 -11.27 2.03 -5.11
N LEU A 47 -11.19 2.48 -3.85
CA LEU A 47 -12.19 2.19 -2.82
C LEU A 47 -13.56 2.80 -3.13
N LEU A 48 -13.59 3.98 -3.74
CA LEU A 48 -14.82 4.63 -4.15
C LEU A 48 -15.36 4.10 -5.48
N ASN A 49 -14.64 3.20 -6.13
CA ASN A 49 -15.01 2.53 -7.39
C ASN A 49 -15.49 3.52 -8.47
N ARG A 50 -14.80 4.67 -8.55
CA ARG A 50 -15.24 5.82 -9.37
C ARG A 50 -15.34 5.49 -10.85
N TRP A 51 -14.53 4.57 -11.37
CA TRP A 51 -14.52 4.19 -12.77
C TRP A 51 -15.60 3.18 -13.16
N PHE A 52 -16.19 2.48 -12.18
CA PHE A 52 -17.11 1.36 -12.43
C PHE A 52 -18.47 1.51 -11.76
N GLY A 53 -18.94 2.75 -11.58
CA GLY A 53 -20.31 3.02 -11.17
C GLY A 53 -20.50 3.49 -9.74
N GLY A 54 -19.44 3.66 -8.95
CA GLY A 54 -19.54 4.26 -7.62
C GLY A 54 -20.35 3.42 -6.62
N HIS A 55 -20.26 2.10 -6.71
CA HIS A 55 -20.75 1.14 -5.70
C HIS A 55 -19.61 0.68 -4.78
N PRO A 56 -19.90 0.10 -3.61
CA PRO A 56 -18.87 -0.44 -2.74
C PRO A 56 -17.99 -1.46 -3.48
N ALA A 57 -16.67 -1.25 -3.44
CA ALA A 57 -15.73 -2.07 -4.19
C ALA A 57 -15.58 -3.46 -3.57
N HIS A 58 -15.39 -4.44 -4.45
CA HIS A 58 -14.97 -5.80 -4.18
C HIS A 58 -13.59 -6.05 -4.79
N LYS A 59 -12.95 -7.15 -4.45
CA LYS A 59 -11.64 -7.51 -5.03
C LYS A 59 -11.66 -7.49 -6.56
N ALA A 60 -12.73 -7.98 -7.16
CA ALA A 60 -12.88 -7.99 -8.62
C ALA A 60 -12.86 -6.58 -9.24
N ASP A 61 -13.37 -5.57 -8.55
CA ASP A 61 -13.33 -4.17 -9.01
C ASP A 61 -11.90 -3.63 -8.93
N ILE A 62 -11.17 -3.98 -7.87
CA ILE A 62 -9.76 -3.61 -7.71
C ILE A 62 -8.91 -4.27 -8.81
N ASP A 63 -9.11 -5.57 -9.06
CA ASP A 63 -8.43 -6.28 -10.13
C ASP A 63 -8.71 -5.62 -11.49
N ARG A 64 -9.98 -5.32 -11.79
CA ARG A 64 -10.39 -4.64 -13.02
C ARG A 64 -9.78 -3.25 -13.19
N TYR A 65 -9.63 -2.52 -12.10
CA TYR A 65 -8.95 -1.22 -12.11
C TYR A 65 -7.49 -1.36 -12.55
N VAL A 66 -6.76 -2.30 -11.98
CA VAL A 66 -5.36 -2.55 -12.34
C VAL A 66 -5.24 -3.06 -13.78
N ASP A 67 -6.16 -3.94 -14.22
CA ASP A 67 -6.25 -4.43 -15.60
C ASP A 67 -6.42 -3.26 -16.57
N MET A 68 -7.32 -2.33 -16.25
CA MET A 68 -7.54 -1.13 -17.06
C MET A 68 -6.25 -0.31 -17.21
N VAL A 69 -5.48 -0.12 -16.13
CA VAL A 69 -4.20 0.60 -16.18
C VAL A 69 -3.19 -0.14 -17.05
N ALA A 70 -3.09 -1.45 -16.90
CA ALA A 70 -2.16 -2.27 -17.68
C ALA A 70 -2.51 -2.30 -19.16
N GLU A 71 -3.79 -2.37 -19.51
CA GLU A 71 -4.25 -2.53 -20.89
C GLU A 71 -4.36 -1.22 -21.67
N THR A 72 -4.78 -0.12 -21.02
CA THR A 72 -4.85 1.19 -21.67
C THR A 72 -3.48 1.73 -22.09
N SER A 73 -2.42 1.29 -21.43
CA SER A 73 -1.03 1.63 -21.77
C SER A 73 -0.40 0.70 -22.80
N LYS A 74 -1.04 -0.45 -23.10
CA LYS A 74 -0.50 -1.48 -23.99
C LYS A 74 -0.32 -0.96 -25.41
N GLY A 75 0.85 -1.19 -25.98
CA GLY A 75 1.17 -0.73 -27.34
C GLY A 75 1.54 0.75 -27.47
N ARG A 76 1.61 1.47 -26.34
CA ARG A 76 2.06 2.87 -26.24
C ARG A 76 3.27 2.95 -25.32
N THR A 77 3.30 3.97 -24.45
CA THR A 77 4.19 4.03 -23.32
C THR A 77 3.62 3.15 -22.21
N GLN A 78 4.01 1.88 -22.18
CA GLN A 78 3.46 0.93 -21.24
C GLN A 78 3.85 1.27 -19.81
N VAL A 79 2.87 1.28 -18.89
CA VAL A 79 3.14 1.37 -17.45
C VAL A 79 3.97 0.16 -17.02
N THR A 80 5.12 0.44 -16.42
CA THR A 80 6.06 -0.58 -15.94
C THR A 80 6.08 -0.67 -14.42
N THR A 81 5.57 0.35 -13.76
CA THR A 81 5.59 0.48 -12.29
C THR A 81 4.23 0.97 -11.80
N PHE A 82 3.60 0.18 -10.96
CA PHE A 82 2.34 0.52 -10.31
C PHE A 82 2.60 0.87 -8.85
N MET A 83 2.11 2.01 -8.40
CA MET A 83 2.19 2.45 -7.02
C MET A 83 0.79 2.65 -6.46
N MET A 84 0.54 2.11 -5.26
CA MET A 84 -0.70 2.31 -4.52
C MET A 84 -0.42 3.03 -3.22
N CYS A 85 -1.13 4.13 -2.98
CA CYS A 85 -1.05 4.84 -1.72
C CYS A 85 -1.75 4.02 -0.62
N SER A 86 -1.09 3.84 0.51
CA SER A 86 -1.66 3.15 1.68
C SER A 86 -2.55 4.05 2.54
N GLY A 87 -2.71 5.29 2.15
CA GLY A 87 -3.39 6.32 2.91
C GLY A 87 -2.43 7.36 3.46
N SER A 88 -2.93 8.12 4.41
CA SER A 88 -2.18 9.15 5.14
C SER A 88 -2.57 9.12 6.62
N ASP A 89 -3.48 9.99 7.03
CA ASP A 89 -4.09 10.01 8.36
C ASP A 89 -5.22 8.99 8.51
N PHE A 90 -5.77 8.51 7.39
CA PHE A 90 -6.59 7.32 7.32
C PHE A 90 -5.90 6.29 6.45
N ILE A 91 -5.71 5.10 6.97
CA ILE A 91 -5.23 3.96 6.20
C ILE A 91 -6.42 3.30 5.47
N TYR A 92 -6.13 2.54 4.43
CA TYR A 92 -7.15 1.94 3.56
C TYR A 92 -7.47 0.48 3.92
N TYR A 93 -7.16 0.08 5.14
CA TYR A 93 -7.44 -1.25 5.71
C TYR A 93 -7.59 -1.15 7.22
N PRO A 94 -8.35 -2.02 7.88
CA PRO A 94 -8.47 -2.03 9.34
C PRO A 94 -7.12 -2.32 10.01
N SER A 95 -6.79 -1.56 11.04
CA SER A 95 -5.59 -1.77 11.85
C SER A 95 -5.87 -1.49 13.31
N SER A 96 -5.46 -2.38 14.20
CA SER A 96 -5.54 -2.17 15.64
C SER A 96 -4.52 -1.16 16.16
N LYS A 97 -3.54 -0.78 15.33
CA LYS A 97 -2.45 0.13 15.74
C LYS A 97 -2.66 1.57 15.31
N TYR A 98 -3.40 1.80 14.23
CA TYR A 98 -3.43 3.10 13.56
C TYR A 98 -4.72 3.90 13.74
N GLY A 99 -5.68 3.43 14.49
CA GLY A 99 -6.96 4.11 14.67
C GLY A 99 -7.95 3.81 13.55
N ARG A 100 -8.68 4.85 13.08
CA ARG A 100 -9.74 4.64 12.08
C ARG A 100 -9.19 4.47 10.67
N TYR A 101 -9.82 3.59 9.90
CA TYR A 101 -9.56 3.47 8.46
C TYR A 101 -10.48 4.41 7.65
N PHE A 102 -10.16 4.59 6.39
CA PHE A 102 -10.95 5.42 5.47
C PHE A 102 -12.40 4.92 5.38
N GLY A 103 -13.32 5.77 5.70
CA GLY A 103 -14.76 5.46 5.72
C GLY A 103 -15.27 4.87 7.04
N ASP A 104 -14.43 4.72 8.06
CA ASP A 104 -14.89 4.37 9.41
C ASP A 104 -15.51 5.59 10.09
N ASP A 105 -16.80 5.50 10.40
CA ASP A 105 -17.59 6.52 11.10
C ASP A 105 -18.00 6.07 12.50
N LYS A 106 -17.28 5.09 13.07
CA LYS A 106 -17.59 4.49 14.38
C LYS A 106 -19.05 4.03 14.45
N ASN A 107 -19.48 3.29 13.42
CA ASN A 107 -20.86 2.77 13.28
C ASN A 107 -21.92 3.88 13.21
N GLY A 108 -21.62 4.98 12.56
CA GLY A 108 -22.55 6.09 12.38
C GLY A 108 -22.68 7.02 13.57
N THR A 109 -21.81 6.86 14.59
CA THR A 109 -21.84 7.73 15.78
C THR A 109 -21.15 9.08 15.56
N MET A 110 -20.32 9.19 14.52
CA MET A 110 -19.64 10.42 14.17
C MET A 110 -20.55 11.31 13.31
N PRO A 111 -20.67 12.60 13.63
CA PRO A 111 -21.51 13.50 12.86
C PRO A 111 -20.91 13.90 11.51
N TYR A 112 -21.79 14.22 10.57
CA TYR A 112 -21.43 14.78 9.26
C TYR A 112 -22.16 16.12 9.07
N ALA A 113 -21.47 17.09 8.48
CA ALA A 113 -22.08 18.38 8.15
C ALA A 113 -23.06 18.27 6.97
N ASP A 114 -22.82 17.33 6.04
CA ASP A 114 -23.66 17.17 4.86
C ASP A 114 -23.85 15.69 4.45
N SER A 115 -24.93 15.43 3.73
CA SER A 115 -25.30 14.08 3.29
C SER A 115 -24.42 13.54 2.16
N ALA A 116 -23.81 14.40 1.35
CA ALA A 116 -22.96 13.98 0.24
C ALA A 116 -21.64 13.41 0.77
N THR A 117 -21.00 14.14 1.69
CA THR A 117 -19.80 13.67 2.39
C THR A 117 -20.08 12.35 3.12
N LYS A 118 -21.20 12.26 3.85
CA LYS A 118 -21.61 11.03 4.53
C LYS A 118 -21.70 9.85 3.55
N LYS A 119 -22.37 10.04 2.41
CA LYS A 119 -22.54 8.99 1.41
C LYS A 119 -21.19 8.50 0.86
N VAL A 120 -20.31 9.42 0.49
CA VAL A 120 -18.98 9.09 -0.05
C VAL A 120 -18.13 8.35 1.00
N TRP A 121 -18.15 8.85 2.23
CA TRP A 121 -17.37 8.26 3.32
C TRP A 121 -17.83 6.84 3.65
N GLN A 122 -19.16 6.64 3.77
CA GLN A 122 -19.74 5.33 4.03
C GLN A 122 -19.55 4.36 2.88
N LEU A 123 -19.52 4.83 1.61
CA LEU A 123 -19.19 4.02 0.46
C LEU A 123 -17.77 3.46 0.58
N GLY A 124 -16.79 4.31 0.91
CA GLY A 124 -15.42 3.89 1.12
C GLY A 124 -15.28 2.86 2.25
N GLY A 125 -15.94 3.12 3.38
CA GLY A 125 -15.94 2.20 4.51
C GLY A 125 -16.57 0.84 4.19
N GLN A 126 -17.63 0.81 3.38
CA GLN A 126 -18.21 -0.46 2.94
C GLN A 126 -17.27 -1.22 2.03
N SER A 127 -16.53 -0.54 1.15
CA SER A 127 -15.52 -1.16 0.30
C SER A 127 -14.40 -1.81 1.13
N VAL A 128 -13.91 -1.11 2.16
CA VAL A 128 -12.90 -1.67 3.08
C VAL A 128 -13.42 -2.96 3.72
N ARG A 129 -14.66 -2.94 4.24
CA ARG A 129 -15.28 -4.13 4.86
C ARG A 129 -15.49 -5.28 3.88
N ASN A 130 -15.87 -5.00 2.63
CA ASN A 130 -16.02 -6.02 1.59
C ASN A 130 -14.69 -6.73 1.33
N LEU A 131 -13.62 -5.93 1.14
CA LEU A 131 -12.28 -6.45 0.87
C LEU A 131 -11.75 -7.28 2.06
N GLU A 132 -11.98 -6.82 3.29
CA GLU A 132 -11.62 -7.56 4.50
C GLU A 132 -12.37 -8.91 4.57
N ALA A 133 -13.66 -8.92 4.29
CA ALA A 133 -14.47 -10.15 4.25
C ALA A 133 -13.99 -11.12 3.16
N GLU A 134 -13.38 -10.62 2.09
CA GLU A 134 -12.74 -11.40 1.03
C GLU A 134 -11.29 -11.80 1.33
N GLY A 135 -10.78 -11.50 2.54
CA GLY A 135 -9.42 -11.86 2.99
C GLY A 135 -8.31 -11.05 2.34
N THR A 136 -8.63 -9.86 1.87
CA THR A 136 -7.70 -8.95 1.19
C THR A 136 -7.92 -7.49 1.65
N ASP A 137 -7.17 -6.60 1.08
CA ASP A 137 -7.33 -5.14 1.16
C ASP A 137 -6.97 -4.52 -0.20
N VAL A 138 -7.22 -3.22 -0.35
CA VAL A 138 -6.97 -2.52 -1.62
C VAL A 138 -5.49 -2.52 -2.01
N ILE A 139 -4.59 -2.48 -1.03
CA ILE A 139 -3.14 -2.47 -1.28
C ILE A 139 -2.70 -3.84 -1.79
N LYS A 140 -3.02 -4.89 -1.02
CA LYS A 140 -2.68 -6.27 -1.36
C LYS A 140 -3.24 -6.67 -2.71
N ALA A 141 -4.54 -6.47 -2.93
CA ALA A 141 -5.20 -6.81 -4.18
C ALA A 141 -4.56 -6.09 -5.39
N SER A 142 -4.35 -4.77 -5.26
CA SER A 142 -3.74 -3.98 -6.34
C SER A 142 -2.33 -4.41 -6.68
N LEU A 143 -1.48 -4.61 -5.66
CA LEU A 143 -0.07 -4.96 -5.88
C LEU A 143 0.08 -6.38 -6.41
N GLU A 144 -0.73 -7.33 -5.96
CA GLU A 144 -0.77 -8.69 -6.49
C GLU A 144 -1.17 -8.68 -7.96
N ARG A 145 -2.24 -7.94 -8.32
CA ARG A 145 -2.69 -7.83 -9.70
C ARG A 145 -1.68 -7.14 -10.61
N ALA A 146 -1.03 -6.08 -10.12
CA ALA A 146 0.04 -5.40 -10.86
C ALA A 146 1.22 -6.34 -11.19
N LYS A 147 1.62 -7.16 -10.22
CA LYS A 147 2.66 -8.18 -10.42
C LYS A 147 2.26 -9.24 -11.46
N MET A 148 0.99 -9.63 -11.51
CA MET A 148 0.49 -10.56 -12.53
C MET A 148 0.61 -9.98 -13.95
N HIS A 149 0.56 -8.66 -14.11
CA HIS A 149 0.85 -7.95 -15.36
C HIS A 149 2.34 -7.70 -15.62
N GLY A 150 3.23 -8.19 -14.75
CA GLY A 150 4.68 -8.01 -14.87
C GLY A 150 5.16 -6.60 -14.51
N MET A 151 4.32 -5.79 -13.85
CA MET A 151 4.70 -4.47 -13.36
C MET A 151 5.49 -4.57 -12.05
N GLU A 152 6.44 -3.66 -11.85
CA GLU A 152 6.97 -3.41 -10.50
C GLU A 152 5.82 -2.84 -9.64
N ALA A 153 5.74 -3.25 -8.36
CA ALA A 153 4.65 -2.87 -7.50
C ALA A 153 5.18 -2.30 -6.17
N PHE A 154 4.78 -1.09 -5.85
CA PHE A 154 5.23 -0.36 -4.65
C PHE A 154 4.06 0.25 -3.89
N ILE A 155 4.30 0.46 -2.60
CA ILE A 155 3.43 1.25 -1.74
C ILE A 155 3.98 2.67 -1.69
N THR A 156 3.08 3.66 -1.75
CA THR A 156 3.38 5.05 -1.40
C THR A 156 2.63 5.45 -0.15
N TYR A 157 3.16 6.40 0.59
CA TYR A 157 2.55 6.92 1.79
C TYR A 157 2.63 8.45 1.82
N ARG A 158 1.53 9.11 2.12
CA ARG A 158 1.47 10.57 2.28
C ARG A 158 1.75 10.91 3.73
N VAL A 159 2.94 11.42 3.99
CA VAL A 159 3.39 11.70 5.36
C VAL A 159 2.55 12.80 6.02
N ASN A 160 2.22 13.85 5.26
CA ASN A 160 1.43 14.97 5.76
C ASN A 160 0.34 15.34 4.74
N ASP A 161 -0.80 14.68 4.81
CA ASP A 161 -1.96 14.96 3.99
C ASP A 161 -2.84 16.00 4.69
N LEU A 162 -3.17 17.07 4.00
CA LEU A 162 -3.95 18.17 4.55
C LEU A 162 -5.44 18.09 4.22
N HIS A 163 -5.88 17.06 3.49
CA HIS A 163 -7.28 16.97 3.03
C HIS A 163 -8.31 16.90 4.16
N PHE A 164 -7.90 16.43 5.33
CA PHE A 164 -8.77 16.24 6.48
C PHE A 164 -8.29 17.08 7.69
N ALA A 165 -7.56 18.16 7.44
CA ALA A 165 -7.00 19.03 8.46
C ALA A 165 -7.69 20.41 8.46
N ASP A 166 -9.03 20.42 8.47
CA ASP A 166 -9.84 21.65 8.46
C ASP A 166 -11.04 21.53 9.41
N SER A 167 -10.86 21.99 10.65
CA SER A 167 -11.91 21.98 11.67
C SER A 167 -13.16 22.77 11.29
N SER A 168 -13.04 23.70 10.33
CA SER A 168 -14.18 24.51 9.87
C SER A 168 -15.14 23.73 8.97
N SER A 169 -14.74 22.57 8.43
CA SER A 169 -15.58 21.76 7.54
C SER A 169 -16.80 21.17 8.23
N GLY A 170 -16.79 21.06 9.56
CA GLY A 170 -17.92 20.51 10.33
C GLY A 170 -18.17 19.02 10.11
N ASN A 171 -17.20 18.26 9.57
CA ASN A 171 -17.30 16.82 9.30
C ASN A 171 -16.36 15.99 10.21
N PRO A 172 -16.59 15.90 11.53
CA PRO A 172 -15.69 15.16 12.45
C PRO A 172 -15.46 13.69 12.05
N ALA A 173 -16.42 13.07 11.36
CA ALA A 173 -16.25 11.71 10.85
C ALA A 173 -15.05 11.58 9.89
N THR A 174 -14.66 12.66 9.23
CA THR A 174 -13.55 12.68 8.28
C THR A 174 -12.22 13.13 8.90
N PHE A 175 -12.19 13.47 10.20
CA PHE A 175 -10.97 13.90 10.87
C PHE A 175 -10.24 12.71 11.51
N PRO A 176 -8.91 12.63 11.39
CA PRO A 176 -8.12 11.63 12.09
C PRO A 176 -8.20 11.81 13.61
N ASP A 177 -8.27 10.70 14.36
CA ASP A 177 -8.38 10.77 15.82
C ASP A 177 -7.18 11.50 16.44
N PHE A 178 -5.95 11.14 16.06
CA PHE A 178 -4.75 11.80 16.55
C PHE A 178 -4.76 13.32 16.31
N TRP A 179 -5.24 13.74 15.15
CA TRP A 179 -5.34 15.16 14.81
C TRP A 179 -6.37 15.90 15.68
N ILE A 180 -7.52 15.26 15.97
CA ILE A 180 -8.56 15.82 16.86
C ILE A 180 -8.05 15.92 18.29
N GLU A 181 -7.37 14.88 18.76
CA GLU A 181 -6.94 14.74 20.16
C GLU A 181 -5.73 15.62 20.51
N HIS A 182 -4.98 16.08 19.49
CA HIS A 182 -3.72 16.78 19.66
C HIS A 182 -3.61 18.11 18.89
N PRO A 183 -4.53 19.07 19.15
CA PRO A 183 -4.46 20.38 18.49
C PRO A 183 -3.18 21.17 18.84
N GLU A 184 -2.51 20.83 19.93
CA GLU A 184 -1.21 21.40 20.32
C GLU A 184 -0.08 21.05 19.34
N TYR A 185 -0.28 20.04 18.49
CA TYR A 185 0.69 19.64 17.46
C TYR A 185 0.39 20.27 16.09
N TRP A 186 -0.57 21.18 15.99
CA TRP A 186 -0.79 21.90 14.75
C TRP A 186 0.28 22.98 14.57
N THR A 187 0.67 23.25 13.33
CA THR A 187 1.70 24.25 13.02
C THR A 187 1.32 25.65 13.49
N GLY A 188 0.04 26.00 13.54
CA GLY A 188 -0.44 27.35 13.83
C GLY A 188 -0.14 28.39 12.75
N ASP A 189 0.58 28.03 11.69
CA ASP A 189 0.98 28.93 10.62
C ASP A 189 -0.07 29.01 9.51
N SER A 190 -0.82 30.12 9.49
CA SER A 190 -1.84 30.40 8.48
C SER A 190 -1.29 31.08 7.22
N THR A 191 0.02 31.36 7.14
CA THR A 191 0.62 32.14 6.03
C THR A 191 0.74 31.33 4.75
N GLN A 192 0.77 30.00 4.81
CA GLN A 192 0.99 29.11 3.67
C GLN A 192 -0.30 28.62 3.00
N GLY A 193 -1.45 29.12 3.42
CA GLY A 193 -2.76 28.77 2.87
C GLY A 193 -3.75 28.26 3.92
N TRP A 194 -4.94 27.95 3.47
CA TRP A 194 -6.10 27.71 4.34
C TRP A 194 -5.99 26.48 5.26
N HIS A 195 -5.22 25.46 4.92
CA HIS A 195 -5.03 24.28 5.77
C HIS A 195 -3.74 24.29 6.58
N SER A 196 -2.81 25.18 6.29
CA SER A 196 -1.49 25.12 6.89
C SER A 196 -1.49 25.25 8.40
N ALA A 197 -2.34 26.10 8.95
CA ALA A 197 -2.43 26.33 10.39
C ALA A 197 -2.82 25.06 11.19
N GLN A 198 -3.51 24.13 10.57
CA GLN A 198 -3.97 22.89 11.19
C GLN A 198 -3.22 21.65 10.68
N ALA A 199 -2.18 21.83 9.87
CA ALA A 199 -1.25 20.76 9.52
C ALA A 199 -0.51 20.27 10.76
N LEU A 200 -0.20 18.98 10.82
CA LEU A 200 0.64 18.45 11.91
C LEU A 200 2.06 18.98 11.78
N ASP A 201 2.62 19.45 12.88
CA ASP A 201 3.99 19.94 12.96
C ASP A 201 4.97 18.79 13.23
N PHE A 202 5.75 18.41 12.26
CA PHE A 202 6.74 17.35 12.34
C PHE A 202 7.98 17.71 13.17
N SER A 203 8.08 18.92 13.75
CA SER A 203 9.09 19.23 14.76
C SER A 203 8.86 18.43 16.04
N TYR A 204 7.60 18.05 16.33
CA TYR A 204 7.25 17.23 17.49
C TYR A 204 7.61 15.75 17.27
N PRO A 205 8.36 15.13 18.20
CA PRO A 205 8.67 13.69 18.14
C PRO A 205 7.43 12.81 18.10
N GLU A 206 6.38 13.19 18.81
CA GLU A 206 5.12 12.47 18.95
C GLU A 206 4.42 12.36 17.58
N VAL A 207 4.41 13.43 16.79
CA VAL A 207 3.87 13.45 15.43
C VAL A 207 4.65 12.49 14.53
N ARG A 208 5.98 12.53 14.60
CA ARG A 208 6.82 11.62 13.82
C ARG A 208 6.59 10.16 14.22
N GLN A 209 6.48 9.88 15.53
CA GLN A 209 6.23 8.53 16.03
C GLN A 209 4.86 8.02 15.61
N HIS A 210 3.83 8.86 15.67
CA HIS A 210 2.48 8.52 15.19
C HIS A 210 2.52 8.05 13.72
N LYS A 211 3.28 8.74 12.87
CA LYS A 211 3.38 8.40 11.44
C LYS A 211 4.25 7.16 11.13
N LEU A 212 5.03 6.69 12.10
CA LEU A 212 5.88 5.50 11.93
C LEU A 212 5.23 4.20 12.47
N ASN A 213 4.13 4.31 13.20
CA ASN A 213 3.41 3.16 13.76
C ASN A 213 2.47 2.53 12.75
#